data_d17a365e617d5347b474d3bd7e19501e
#
_entry.id   d17a365e617d5347b474d3bd7e19501e
#
_cell.length_a   1.000
_cell.length_b   1.000
_cell.length_c   1.000
_cell.angle_alpha   90.00
_cell.angle_beta   90.00
_cell.angle_gamma   90.00
#
_symmetry.space_group_name_H-M   'P 1'
#
loop_
_entity.id
_entity.type
_entity.pdbx_description
1 polymer ?
#
loop_
_entity_poly.entity_id
_entity_poly.type
_entity_poly.pdbx_seq_one_letter_code
_entity_poly.pdbx_strand_id
1 'polypeptide(L)'
;AANAALGLMEPTGSGIGGDLYAIVWSAKDKKLFGLNASGRSPKGLTLEQLQAEVKKLGRTDIPPLGMLPISVPGAVDGWFSLHDKFGQLPMKKVLAPAISYAENGFPVTELIAYYWQNSVPRLSAQPGDFKGTFTINGQGPKTGDIFKNPALASTYKQLASGGRDAFYKGDIAKKIDAFMQKEGGYLRYDDFASHSSTWVEPVSVNYRGYDVWELPPNGQGIAALQMLQILKNFDLKGMGFNSPESLHTLIEAKKLAFEDRAKFYADMDFAKVPVKELISEA
;
A
#
# COMPACT_ATOMS: atom_id res chain seq x y z
N ALA A 1 -7.82 -13.42 0.06
CA ALA A 1 -6.93 -14.53 0.43
C ALA A 1 -5.46 -14.21 0.15
N ALA A 2 -5.07 -14.04 -1.13
CA ALA A 2 -3.66 -13.85 -1.49
C ALA A 2 -3.00 -12.66 -0.79
N ASN A 3 -3.63 -11.48 -0.81
CA ASN A 3 -3.09 -10.29 -0.15
C ASN A 3 -2.95 -10.46 1.38
N ALA A 4 -3.90 -11.16 2.02
CA ALA A 4 -3.77 -11.50 3.45
C ALA A 4 -2.59 -12.49 3.71
N ALA A 5 -2.36 -13.45 2.81
CA ALA A 5 -1.22 -14.34 2.91
C ALA A 5 0.12 -13.61 2.70
N LEU A 6 0.17 -12.64 1.78
CA LEU A 6 1.35 -11.81 1.55
C LEU A 6 1.76 -11.01 2.79
N GLY A 7 0.82 -10.54 3.62
CA GLY A 7 1.14 -9.89 4.88
C GLY A 7 1.92 -10.76 5.88
N LEU A 8 1.86 -12.09 5.70
CA LEU A 8 2.69 -13.04 6.44
C LEU A 8 3.96 -13.39 5.67
N MET A 9 3.83 -13.65 4.35
CA MET A 9 4.88 -14.25 3.52
C MET A 9 5.88 -13.23 3.00
N GLU A 10 5.49 -11.96 2.90
CA GLU A 10 6.31 -10.84 2.46
C GLU A 10 6.10 -9.62 3.37
N PRO A 11 6.39 -9.71 4.66
CA PRO A 11 6.03 -8.68 5.64
C PRO A 11 6.81 -7.37 5.47
N THR A 12 7.85 -7.34 4.65
CA THR A 12 8.61 -6.13 4.31
C THR A 12 7.98 -5.31 3.19
N GLY A 13 7.04 -5.89 2.44
CA GLY A 13 6.38 -5.26 1.29
C GLY A 13 4.85 -5.23 1.36
N SER A 14 4.23 -6.02 2.25
CA SER A 14 2.78 -6.12 2.35
C SER A 14 2.30 -6.35 3.78
N GLY A 15 1.07 -5.95 4.10
CA GLY A 15 0.48 -6.22 5.42
C GLY A 15 -0.82 -5.48 5.69
N ILE A 16 -1.49 -5.89 6.76
CA ILE A 16 -2.76 -5.29 7.21
C ILE A 16 -2.61 -3.87 7.76
N GLY A 17 -1.38 -3.42 7.98
CA GLY A 17 -1.05 -2.06 8.40
C GLY A 17 -0.82 -1.09 7.24
N GLY A 18 -0.95 -1.56 5.99
CA GLY A 18 -0.74 -0.76 4.78
C GLY A 18 -2.02 -0.43 4.03
N ASP A 19 -1.83 -0.05 2.77
CA ASP A 19 -2.87 0.33 1.83
C ASP A 19 -3.25 -0.83 0.91
N LEU A 20 -4.38 -0.65 0.19
CA LEU A 20 -4.77 -1.50 -0.92
C LEU A 20 -5.31 -0.65 -2.06
N TYR A 21 -4.85 -0.95 -3.27
CA TYR A 21 -5.42 -0.43 -4.51
C TYR A 21 -5.83 -1.61 -5.39
N ALA A 22 -6.94 -1.48 -6.09
CA ALA A 22 -7.38 -2.52 -7.00
C ALA A 22 -8.03 -1.96 -8.26
N ILE A 23 -7.74 -2.58 -9.40
CA ILE A 23 -8.48 -2.44 -10.64
C ILE A 23 -9.07 -3.81 -10.96
N VAL A 24 -10.39 -3.89 -11.12
CA VAL A 24 -11.13 -5.12 -11.32
C VAL A 24 -11.93 -5.05 -12.62
N TRP A 25 -11.66 -5.97 -13.55
CA TRP A 25 -12.51 -6.17 -14.71
C TRP A 25 -13.69 -7.07 -14.35
N SER A 26 -14.91 -6.56 -14.49
CA SER A 26 -16.12 -7.36 -14.38
C SER A 26 -16.57 -7.82 -15.76
N ALA A 27 -16.44 -9.10 -16.05
CA ALA A 27 -16.93 -9.67 -17.32
C ALA A 27 -18.45 -9.57 -17.46
N LYS A 28 -19.19 -9.62 -16.35
CA LYS A 28 -20.64 -9.46 -16.30
C LYS A 28 -21.05 -8.06 -16.71
N ASP A 29 -20.40 -7.05 -16.14
CA ASP A 29 -20.74 -5.63 -16.34
C ASP A 29 -20.00 -5.02 -17.55
N LYS A 30 -19.02 -5.76 -18.10
CA LYS A 30 -18.11 -5.32 -19.17
C LYS A 30 -17.45 -3.97 -18.82
N LYS A 31 -17.06 -3.81 -17.56
CA LYS A 31 -16.54 -2.57 -17.02
C LYS A 31 -15.38 -2.82 -16.05
N LEU A 32 -14.43 -1.88 -16.04
CA LEU A 32 -13.44 -1.76 -14.98
C LEU A 32 -14.01 -1.02 -13.77
N PHE A 33 -13.61 -1.47 -12.59
CA PHE A 33 -13.87 -0.81 -11.33
C PHE A 33 -12.54 -0.52 -10.65
N GLY A 34 -12.37 0.69 -10.15
CA GLY A 34 -11.21 1.09 -9.36
C GLY A 34 -11.57 1.17 -7.89
N LEU A 35 -10.71 0.67 -7.02
CA LEU A 35 -10.82 0.84 -5.57
C LEU A 35 -9.57 1.52 -5.04
N ASN A 36 -9.76 2.64 -4.37
CA ASN A 36 -8.75 3.30 -3.56
C ASN A 36 -9.05 2.99 -2.09
N ALA A 37 -8.25 2.12 -1.51
CA ALA A 37 -8.26 1.77 -0.10
C ALA A 37 -6.94 2.18 0.55
N SER A 38 -6.47 3.38 0.27
CA SER A 38 -5.41 4.05 1.02
C SER A 38 -5.97 4.73 2.26
N GLY A 39 -5.14 4.89 3.27
CA GLY A 39 -5.52 5.57 4.49
C GLY A 39 -5.20 7.06 4.48
N ARG A 40 -6.03 7.82 5.17
CA ARG A 40 -5.78 9.25 5.40
C ARG A 40 -4.77 9.46 6.51
N SER A 41 -4.13 10.62 6.49
CA SER A 41 -3.30 11.08 7.61
C SER A 41 -4.15 11.24 8.89
N PRO A 42 -3.53 11.13 10.09
CA PRO A 42 -4.22 11.36 11.35
C PRO A 42 -4.85 12.75 11.42
N LYS A 43 -6.11 12.85 11.84
CA LYS A 43 -6.81 14.13 11.99
C LYS A 43 -6.14 15.07 13.00
N GLY A 44 -5.47 14.49 14.00
CA GLY A 44 -4.76 15.23 15.03
C GLY A 44 -3.37 15.74 14.62
N LEU A 45 -2.90 15.48 13.39
CA LEU A 45 -1.62 15.95 12.88
C LEU A 45 -1.83 17.05 11.84
N THR A 46 -1.76 18.32 12.27
CA THR A 46 -1.85 19.46 11.35
C THR A 46 -0.58 19.62 10.51
N LEU A 47 -0.66 20.36 9.41
CA LEU A 47 0.50 20.67 8.58
C LEU A 47 1.60 21.39 9.37
N GLU A 48 1.22 22.37 10.20
CA GLU A 48 2.15 23.13 11.02
C GLU A 48 2.86 22.23 12.04
N GLN A 49 2.14 21.32 12.68
CA GLN A 49 2.72 20.34 13.60
C GLN A 49 3.67 19.40 12.85
N LEU A 50 3.27 18.86 11.70
CA LEU A 50 4.11 18.00 10.88
C LEU A 50 5.41 18.72 10.46
N GLN A 51 5.31 19.95 9.98
CA GLN A 51 6.48 20.77 9.62
C GLN A 51 7.42 21.01 10.82
N ALA A 52 6.84 21.29 12.00
CA ALA A 52 7.62 21.47 13.22
C ALA A 52 8.37 20.19 13.63
N GLU A 53 7.71 19.03 13.57
CA GLU A 53 8.33 17.74 13.89
C GLU A 53 9.42 17.35 12.87
N VAL A 54 9.17 17.54 11.58
CA VAL A 54 10.16 17.31 10.51
C VAL A 54 11.40 18.20 10.73
N LYS A 55 11.18 19.48 11.06
CA LYS A 55 12.28 20.42 11.37
C LYS A 55 13.09 20.02 12.61
N LYS A 56 12.44 19.52 13.68
CA LYS A 56 13.13 18.99 14.86
C LYS A 56 14.05 17.82 14.53
N LEU A 57 13.69 17.01 13.52
CA LEU A 57 14.53 15.92 13.03
C LEU A 57 15.66 16.38 12.09
N GLY A 58 15.80 17.68 11.84
CA GLY A 58 16.78 18.25 10.90
C GLY A 58 16.49 17.89 9.44
N ARG A 59 15.22 17.63 9.09
CA ARG A 59 14.80 17.19 7.74
C ARG A 59 13.99 18.27 7.05
N THR A 60 13.80 18.09 5.74
CA THR A 60 12.92 18.89 4.88
C THR A 60 11.74 18.07 4.33
N ASP A 61 11.75 16.75 4.54
CA ASP A 61 10.75 15.80 4.07
C ASP A 61 10.29 14.88 5.21
N ILE A 62 9.13 14.27 5.05
CA ILE A 62 8.59 13.29 5.99
C ILE A 62 9.54 12.08 6.05
N PRO A 63 9.99 11.65 7.24
CA PRO A 63 10.89 10.50 7.35
C PRO A 63 10.19 9.23 6.84
N PRO A 64 10.92 8.28 6.23
CA PRO A 64 10.33 7.05 5.72
C PRO A 64 9.93 6.04 6.81
N LEU A 65 10.33 6.29 8.05
CA LEU A 65 10.07 5.44 9.22
C LEU A 65 9.72 6.30 10.45
N GLY A 66 9.18 5.65 11.48
CA GLY A 66 8.76 6.30 12.72
C GLY A 66 7.26 6.60 12.72
N MET A 67 6.84 7.54 13.56
CA MET A 67 5.41 7.81 13.81
C MET A 67 4.78 8.82 12.85
N LEU A 68 5.59 9.67 12.20
CA LEU A 68 5.10 10.75 11.33
C LEU A 68 4.49 10.25 10.00
N PRO A 69 5.06 9.23 9.30
CA PRO A 69 4.54 8.78 8.02
C PRO A 69 3.32 7.84 8.13
N ILE A 70 2.88 7.50 9.35
CA ILE A 70 1.83 6.51 9.54
C ILE A 70 0.47 7.12 9.20
N SER A 71 -0.23 6.51 8.25
CA SER A 71 -1.64 6.77 7.92
C SER A 71 -2.55 5.67 8.47
N VAL A 72 -3.86 5.88 8.39
CA VAL A 72 -4.84 4.84 8.75
C VAL A 72 -4.65 3.64 7.83
N PRO A 73 -4.45 2.41 8.34
CA PRO A 73 -4.37 1.22 7.50
C PRO A 73 -5.64 1.00 6.70
N GLY A 74 -5.55 1.02 5.36
CA GLY A 74 -6.71 0.86 4.48
C GLY A 74 -6.92 -0.56 3.95
N ALA A 75 -5.89 -1.41 3.98
CA ALA A 75 -5.93 -2.73 3.34
C ALA A 75 -7.10 -3.61 3.77
N VAL A 76 -7.41 -3.65 5.08
CA VAL A 76 -8.50 -4.46 5.61
C VAL A 76 -9.86 -3.98 5.09
N ASP A 77 -10.09 -2.67 5.07
CA ASP A 77 -11.32 -2.09 4.50
C ASP A 77 -11.45 -2.42 3.01
N GLY A 78 -10.34 -2.34 2.28
CA GLY A 78 -10.28 -2.75 0.87
C GLY A 78 -10.66 -4.21 0.65
N TRP A 79 -10.24 -5.13 1.54
CA TRP A 79 -10.66 -6.54 1.42
C TRP A 79 -12.17 -6.70 1.56
N PHE A 80 -12.77 -6.04 2.53
CA PHE A 80 -14.22 -6.12 2.74
C PHE A 80 -14.98 -5.41 1.62
N SER A 81 -14.54 -4.25 1.17
CA SER A 81 -15.15 -3.52 0.04
C SER A 81 -15.14 -4.33 -1.25
N LEU A 82 -14.01 -5.00 -1.57
CA LEU A 82 -13.93 -5.91 -2.73
C LEU A 82 -14.83 -7.13 -2.54
N HIS A 83 -14.85 -7.70 -1.34
CA HIS A 83 -15.65 -8.87 -1.03
C HIS A 83 -17.15 -8.57 -1.11
N ASP A 84 -17.60 -7.44 -0.58
CA ASP A 84 -19.00 -7.05 -0.60
C ASP A 84 -19.53 -6.83 -2.02
N LYS A 85 -18.66 -6.36 -2.93
CA LYS A 85 -19.04 -6.10 -4.32
C LYS A 85 -18.93 -7.34 -5.22
N PHE A 86 -17.88 -8.15 -5.05
CA PHE A 86 -17.55 -9.24 -5.98
C PHE A 86 -17.44 -10.61 -5.30
N GLY A 87 -17.42 -10.67 -3.97
CA GLY A 87 -17.22 -11.91 -3.23
C GLY A 87 -18.42 -12.84 -3.30
N GLN A 88 -18.15 -14.14 -3.33
CA GLN A 88 -19.18 -15.18 -3.33
C GLN A 88 -19.03 -16.13 -2.13
N LEU A 89 -17.81 -16.33 -1.64
CA LEU A 89 -17.54 -17.19 -0.49
C LEU A 89 -17.59 -16.37 0.81
N PRO A 90 -18.06 -16.93 1.93
CA PRO A 90 -17.98 -16.24 3.22
C PRO A 90 -16.53 -15.83 3.53
N MET A 91 -16.32 -14.64 4.10
CA MET A 91 -14.99 -14.11 4.41
C MET A 91 -14.16 -15.09 5.27
N LYS A 92 -14.81 -15.84 6.15
CA LYS A 92 -14.18 -16.93 6.93
C LYS A 92 -13.49 -17.96 6.04
N LYS A 93 -14.10 -18.34 4.90
CA LYS A 93 -13.48 -19.27 3.93
C LYS A 93 -12.37 -18.58 3.13
N VAL A 94 -12.55 -17.29 2.80
CA VAL A 94 -11.54 -16.51 2.07
C VAL A 94 -10.26 -16.33 2.88
N LEU A 95 -10.35 -16.08 4.18
CA LEU A 95 -9.20 -15.87 5.06
C LEU A 95 -8.59 -17.18 5.62
N ALA A 96 -9.30 -18.32 5.54
CA ALA A 96 -8.84 -19.58 6.10
C ALA A 96 -7.42 -20.02 5.67
N PRO A 97 -7.01 -19.90 4.38
CA PRO A 97 -5.64 -20.25 3.99
C PRO A 97 -4.58 -19.36 4.67
N ALA A 98 -4.81 -18.03 4.73
CA ALA A 98 -3.87 -17.12 5.40
C ALA A 98 -3.77 -17.39 6.90
N ILE A 99 -4.90 -17.70 7.55
CA ILE A 99 -4.94 -18.12 8.96
C ILE A 99 -4.13 -19.40 9.15
N SER A 100 -4.33 -20.41 8.29
CA SER A 100 -3.62 -21.68 8.37
C SER A 100 -2.10 -21.50 8.21
N TYR A 101 -1.65 -20.71 7.24
CA TYR A 101 -0.22 -20.43 7.08
C TYR A 101 0.36 -19.67 8.28
N ALA A 102 -0.37 -18.74 8.85
CA ALA A 102 0.09 -17.98 10.01
C ALA A 102 0.21 -18.88 11.28
N GLU A 103 -0.66 -19.87 11.44
CA GLU A 103 -0.63 -20.82 12.57
C GLU A 103 0.37 -21.95 12.38
N ASN A 104 0.33 -22.58 11.20
CA ASN A 104 1.10 -23.81 10.96
C ASN A 104 2.47 -23.51 10.35
N GLY A 105 2.64 -22.33 9.77
CA GLY A 105 3.86 -21.86 9.14
C GLY A 105 3.88 -22.06 7.63
N PHE A 106 4.81 -21.38 7.00
CA PHE A 106 5.13 -21.51 5.59
C PHE A 106 6.66 -21.51 5.40
N PRO A 107 7.18 -22.17 4.36
CA PRO A 107 8.61 -22.13 4.06
C PRO A 107 8.99 -20.77 3.45
N VAL A 108 9.95 -20.08 4.05
CA VAL A 108 10.44 -18.79 3.57
C VAL A 108 11.25 -18.97 2.28
N THR A 109 10.93 -18.21 1.24
CA THR A 109 11.63 -18.27 -0.05
C THR A 109 12.95 -17.50 -0.01
N GLU A 110 13.85 -17.78 -0.94
CA GLU A 110 15.21 -17.20 -0.98
C GLU A 110 15.20 -15.67 -1.03
N LEU A 111 14.51 -15.08 -2.00
CA LEU A 111 14.45 -13.63 -2.17
C LEU A 111 13.82 -12.94 -0.94
N ILE A 112 12.77 -13.52 -0.38
CA ILE A 112 12.11 -12.97 0.80
C ILE A 112 13.02 -13.07 2.03
N ALA A 113 13.72 -14.18 2.21
CA ALA A 113 14.71 -14.31 3.28
C ALA A 113 15.79 -13.22 3.20
N TYR A 114 16.30 -12.94 2.01
CA TYR A 114 17.28 -11.89 1.78
C TYR A 114 16.77 -10.51 2.21
N TYR A 115 15.60 -10.09 1.72
CA TYR A 115 15.03 -8.78 2.08
C TYR A 115 14.66 -8.69 3.56
N TRP A 116 14.15 -9.77 4.12
CA TRP A 116 13.75 -9.81 5.52
C TRP A 116 14.97 -9.67 6.45
N GLN A 117 16.02 -10.46 6.23
CA GLN A 117 17.26 -10.38 7.02
C GLN A 117 17.88 -8.98 6.96
N ASN A 118 17.97 -8.40 5.77
CA ASN A 118 18.49 -7.04 5.58
C ASN A 118 17.62 -5.94 6.24
N SER A 119 16.35 -6.22 6.47
CA SER A 119 15.43 -5.27 7.09
C SER A 119 15.43 -5.33 8.62
N VAL A 120 15.92 -6.41 9.23
CA VAL A 120 15.88 -6.61 10.69
C VAL A 120 16.55 -5.47 11.46
N PRO A 121 17.77 -5.02 11.16
CA PRO A 121 18.41 -3.94 11.92
C PRO A 121 17.57 -2.65 11.92
N ARG A 122 17.10 -2.25 10.76
CA ARG A 122 16.32 -1.03 10.54
C ARG A 122 14.95 -1.09 11.22
N LEU A 123 14.23 -2.19 11.08
CA LEU A 123 12.87 -2.34 11.63
C LEU A 123 12.89 -2.60 13.14
N SER A 124 13.91 -3.30 13.65
CA SER A 124 14.07 -3.51 15.10
C SER A 124 14.41 -2.25 15.89
N ALA A 125 14.84 -1.20 15.22
CA ALA A 125 15.09 0.11 15.82
C ALA A 125 13.82 0.97 15.93
N GLN A 126 12.71 0.52 15.34
CA GLN A 126 11.44 1.23 15.42
C GLN A 126 10.68 0.86 16.70
N PRO A 127 9.76 1.72 17.18
CA PRO A 127 8.86 1.38 18.28
C PRO A 127 8.04 0.12 17.99
N GLY A 128 7.80 -0.68 19.03
CA GLY A 128 7.04 -1.92 18.93
C GLY A 128 7.92 -3.17 19.10
N ASP A 129 7.30 -4.33 18.87
CA ASP A 129 7.97 -5.63 19.03
C ASP A 129 8.20 -6.32 17.67
N PHE A 130 8.98 -5.68 16.81
CA PHE A 130 9.35 -6.28 15.53
C PHE A 130 10.14 -7.60 15.74
N LYS A 131 11.09 -7.60 16.68
CA LYS A 131 11.93 -8.76 16.92
C LYS A 131 11.11 -9.97 17.39
N GLY A 132 10.23 -9.79 18.37
CA GLY A 132 9.39 -10.86 18.86
C GLY A 132 8.39 -11.37 17.83
N THR A 133 7.89 -10.50 16.98
CA THR A 133 6.84 -10.82 16.00
C THR A 133 7.37 -11.37 14.67
N PHE A 134 8.50 -10.83 14.19
CA PHE A 134 8.98 -11.06 12.82
C PHE A 134 10.39 -11.65 12.74
N THR A 135 10.90 -12.22 13.81
CA THR A 135 12.23 -12.89 13.77
C THR A 135 12.19 -14.28 14.39
N ILE A 136 13.16 -15.10 14.03
CA ILE A 136 13.45 -16.38 14.69
C ILE A 136 14.72 -16.16 15.51
N ASN A 137 14.61 -16.25 16.84
CA ASN A 137 15.73 -16.01 17.77
C ASN A 137 16.43 -14.65 17.55
N GLY A 138 15.66 -13.61 17.22
CA GLY A 138 16.17 -12.24 16.99
C GLY A 138 16.82 -12.00 15.64
N GLN A 139 16.80 -12.98 14.75
CA GLN A 139 17.32 -12.90 13.37
C GLN A 139 16.22 -13.09 12.34
N GLY A 140 16.37 -12.49 11.17
CA GLY A 140 15.47 -12.76 10.04
C GLY A 140 15.52 -14.23 9.64
N PRO A 141 14.39 -14.82 9.25
CA PRO A 141 14.34 -16.23 8.85
C PRO A 141 15.24 -16.48 7.64
N LYS A 142 15.78 -17.71 7.55
CA LYS A 142 16.57 -18.16 6.40
C LYS A 142 15.67 -18.83 5.36
N THR A 143 16.20 -19.00 4.16
CA THR A 143 15.55 -19.79 3.11
C THR A 143 15.21 -21.19 3.62
N GLY A 144 13.96 -21.61 3.45
CA GLY A 144 13.45 -22.91 3.90
C GLY A 144 13.00 -22.96 5.35
N ASP A 145 13.31 -21.96 6.19
CA ASP A 145 12.78 -21.92 7.55
C ASP A 145 11.25 -21.86 7.54
N ILE A 146 10.64 -22.57 8.48
CA ILE A 146 9.19 -22.54 8.67
C ILE A 146 8.85 -21.39 9.62
N PHE A 147 8.36 -20.28 9.04
CA PHE A 147 7.97 -19.12 9.82
C PHE A 147 6.48 -19.16 10.19
N LYS A 148 6.16 -18.79 11.42
CA LYS A 148 4.81 -18.71 11.98
C LYS A 148 4.57 -17.34 12.59
N ASN A 149 3.32 -16.87 12.54
CA ASN A 149 2.89 -15.68 13.26
C ASN A 149 1.50 -15.91 13.89
N PRO A 150 1.44 -16.51 15.07
CA PRO A 150 0.17 -16.81 15.76
C PRO A 150 -0.62 -15.55 16.11
N ALA A 151 0.05 -14.41 16.34
CA ALA A 151 -0.62 -13.13 16.62
C ALA A 151 -1.39 -12.63 15.39
N LEU A 152 -0.77 -12.72 14.19
CA LEU A 152 -1.44 -12.38 12.94
C LEU A 152 -2.61 -13.35 12.66
N ALA A 153 -2.42 -14.66 12.92
CA ALA A 153 -3.51 -15.63 12.80
C ALA A 153 -4.70 -15.28 13.70
N SER A 154 -4.44 -14.89 14.95
CA SER A 154 -5.48 -14.42 15.88
C SER A 154 -6.22 -13.20 15.35
N THR A 155 -5.49 -12.22 14.81
CA THR A 155 -6.07 -11.04 14.16
C THR A 155 -6.96 -11.42 12.98
N TYR A 156 -6.49 -12.28 12.08
CA TYR A 156 -7.28 -12.74 10.93
C TYR A 156 -8.53 -13.52 11.35
N LYS A 157 -8.49 -14.29 12.43
CA LYS A 157 -9.68 -14.96 13.00
C LYS A 157 -10.70 -13.95 13.51
N GLN A 158 -10.26 -12.87 14.17
CA GLN A 158 -11.14 -11.79 14.58
C GLN A 158 -11.82 -11.11 13.39
N LEU A 159 -11.06 -10.85 12.31
CA LEU A 159 -11.63 -10.29 11.07
C LEU A 159 -12.61 -11.26 10.40
N ALA A 160 -12.29 -12.56 10.38
CA ALA A 160 -13.14 -13.58 9.77
C ALA A 160 -14.49 -13.76 10.48
N SER A 161 -14.56 -13.48 11.78
CA SER A 161 -15.78 -13.60 12.60
C SER A 161 -16.51 -12.28 12.83
N GLY A 162 -15.77 -11.20 13.05
CA GLY A 162 -16.32 -9.88 13.43
C GLY A 162 -16.39 -8.89 12.27
N GLY A 163 -15.93 -9.29 11.08
CA GLY A 163 -15.98 -8.43 9.91
C GLY A 163 -15.03 -7.23 9.97
N ARG A 164 -15.28 -6.27 9.09
CA ARG A 164 -14.54 -5.02 8.98
C ARG A 164 -14.44 -4.24 10.29
N ASP A 165 -15.56 -4.14 10.99
CA ASP A 165 -15.65 -3.33 12.22
C ASP A 165 -14.83 -3.90 13.38
N ALA A 166 -14.47 -5.19 13.36
CA ALA A 166 -13.51 -5.75 14.31
C ALA A 166 -12.15 -5.06 14.25
N PHE A 167 -11.73 -4.59 13.06
CA PHE A 167 -10.48 -3.83 12.88
C PHE A 167 -10.68 -2.35 13.22
N TYR A 168 -11.67 -1.70 12.61
CA TYR A 168 -11.77 -0.23 12.63
C TYR A 168 -12.53 0.34 13.83
N LYS A 169 -13.39 -0.45 14.47
CA LYS A 169 -14.20 -0.02 15.63
C LYS A 169 -14.06 -0.94 16.85
N GLY A 170 -13.38 -2.08 16.67
CA GLY A 170 -13.18 -3.08 17.71
C GLY A 170 -11.93 -2.82 18.56
N ASP A 171 -11.53 -3.87 19.28
CA ASP A 171 -10.37 -3.83 20.18
C ASP A 171 -9.03 -3.65 19.45
N ILE A 172 -8.97 -4.00 18.16
CA ILE A 172 -7.76 -3.77 17.36
C ILE A 172 -7.48 -2.27 17.26
N ALA A 173 -8.47 -1.47 16.85
CA ALA A 173 -8.33 -0.01 16.77
C ALA A 173 -7.96 0.61 18.12
N LYS A 174 -8.59 0.17 19.22
CA LYS A 174 -8.30 0.66 20.58
C LYS A 174 -6.85 0.34 21.01
N LYS A 175 -6.36 -0.86 20.68
CA LYS A 175 -4.98 -1.25 20.99
C LYS A 175 -3.97 -0.44 20.20
N ILE A 176 -4.25 -0.16 18.91
CA ILE A 176 -3.39 0.69 18.09
C ILE A 176 -3.40 2.13 18.63
N ASP A 177 -4.55 2.69 18.97
CA ASP A 177 -4.64 4.02 19.57
C ASP A 177 -3.82 4.11 20.87
N ALA A 178 -3.99 3.16 21.79
CA ALA A 178 -3.23 3.12 23.02
C ALA A 178 -1.70 3.02 22.78
N PHE A 179 -1.28 2.22 21.82
CA PHE A 179 0.12 2.14 21.40
C PHE A 179 0.62 3.47 20.82
N MET A 180 -0.13 4.08 19.91
CA MET A 180 0.21 5.36 19.31
C MET A 180 0.35 6.47 20.37
N GLN A 181 -0.56 6.52 21.33
CA GLN A 181 -0.46 7.47 22.44
C GLN A 181 0.82 7.26 23.28
N LYS A 182 1.13 6.00 23.60
CA LYS A 182 2.32 5.64 24.37
C LYS A 182 3.62 6.02 23.65
N GLU A 183 3.70 5.77 22.34
CA GLU A 183 4.91 5.96 21.52
C GLU A 183 4.98 7.35 20.85
N GLY A 184 4.05 8.27 21.17
CA GLY A 184 4.02 9.62 20.60
C GLY A 184 3.53 9.71 19.16
N GLY A 185 2.82 8.70 18.68
CA GLY A 185 2.18 8.70 17.36
C GLY A 185 0.87 9.50 17.35
N TYR A 186 0.35 9.76 16.16
CA TYR A 186 -0.78 10.67 15.94
C TYR A 186 -2.10 9.98 15.65
N LEU A 187 -2.12 8.72 15.20
CA LEU A 187 -3.36 7.97 14.95
C LEU A 187 -4.17 7.78 16.24
N ARG A 188 -5.47 7.99 16.15
CA ARG A 188 -6.43 7.83 17.24
C ARG A 188 -7.57 6.91 16.80
N TYR A 189 -8.32 6.39 17.77
CA TYR A 189 -9.48 5.53 17.51
C TYR A 189 -10.47 6.13 16.49
N ASP A 190 -10.73 7.44 16.55
CA ASP A 190 -11.66 8.12 15.65
C ASP A 190 -11.17 8.18 14.19
N ASP A 191 -9.85 8.13 13.97
CA ASP A 191 -9.29 8.02 12.63
C ASP A 191 -9.66 6.67 12.01
N PHE A 192 -9.54 5.59 12.79
CA PHE A 192 -9.95 4.25 12.37
C PHE A 192 -11.47 4.17 12.18
N ALA A 193 -12.25 4.59 13.18
CA ALA A 193 -13.70 4.46 13.17
C ALA A 193 -14.37 5.19 11.99
N SER A 194 -13.77 6.28 11.52
CA SER A 194 -14.25 7.09 10.40
C SER A 194 -13.66 6.71 9.04
N HIS A 195 -12.72 5.74 8.99
CA HIS A 195 -12.10 5.33 7.73
C HIS A 195 -13.10 4.64 6.80
N SER A 196 -12.97 4.89 5.50
CA SER A 196 -13.67 4.17 4.43
C SER A 196 -12.87 4.24 3.14
N SER A 197 -12.84 3.14 2.39
CA SER A 197 -12.31 3.09 1.03
C SER A 197 -13.25 3.76 0.04
N THR A 198 -12.70 4.21 -1.09
CA THR A 198 -13.47 4.93 -2.12
C THR A 198 -13.40 4.18 -3.45
N TRP A 199 -14.56 3.90 -4.04
CA TRP A 199 -14.64 3.44 -5.42
C TRP A 199 -14.39 4.62 -6.35
N VAL A 200 -13.47 4.45 -7.29
CA VAL A 200 -13.06 5.48 -8.26
C VAL A 200 -13.17 4.95 -9.67
N GLU A 201 -13.39 5.84 -10.64
CA GLU A 201 -13.35 5.47 -12.06
C GLU A 201 -11.88 5.44 -12.51
N PRO A 202 -11.38 4.30 -13.03
CA PRO A 202 -10.05 4.23 -13.62
C PRO A 202 -9.91 5.17 -14.80
N VAL A 203 -8.70 5.66 -15.02
CA VAL A 203 -8.35 6.52 -16.17
C VAL A 203 -7.39 5.79 -17.10
N SER A 204 -7.38 6.14 -18.39
CA SER A 204 -6.53 5.45 -19.36
C SER A 204 -5.91 6.37 -20.40
N VAL A 205 -4.86 5.86 -21.02
CA VAL A 205 -4.28 6.40 -22.25
C VAL A 205 -4.14 5.27 -23.28
N ASN A 206 -4.23 5.60 -24.57
CA ASN A 206 -3.91 4.65 -25.62
C ASN A 206 -2.41 4.68 -25.91
N TYR A 207 -1.73 3.54 -25.73
CA TYR A 207 -0.35 3.35 -26.08
C TYR A 207 -0.23 2.28 -27.17
N ARG A 208 0.04 2.69 -28.41
CA ARG A 208 0.26 1.81 -29.55
C ARG A 208 -0.85 0.77 -29.80
N GLY A 209 -2.11 1.20 -29.64
CA GLY A 209 -3.29 0.38 -29.87
C GLY A 209 -3.80 -0.36 -28.62
N TYR A 210 -3.16 -0.19 -27.47
CA TYR A 210 -3.59 -0.76 -26.19
C TYR A 210 -4.02 0.35 -25.23
N ASP A 211 -5.19 0.20 -24.62
CA ASP A 211 -5.64 1.09 -23.55
C ASP A 211 -5.01 0.63 -22.24
N VAL A 212 -4.15 1.46 -21.67
CA VAL A 212 -3.49 1.22 -20.38
C VAL A 212 -4.24 1.99 -19.30
N TRP A 213 -4.65 1.28 -18.27
CA TRP A 213 -5.53 1.79 -17.23
C TRP A 213 -4.81 1.92 -15.90
N GLU A 214 -5.07 3.00 -15.18
CA GLU A 214 -4.56 3.27 -13.84
C GLU A 214 -5.64 3.90 -12.96
N LEU A 215 -5.39 3.93 -11.65
CA LEU A 215 -6.22 4.68 -10.72
C LEU A 215 -5.84 6.16 -10.75
N PRO A 216 -6.84 7.06 -10.59
CA PRO A 216 -6.56 8.48 -10.40
C PRO A 216 -5.81 8.73 -9.08
N PRO A 217 -5.25 9.93 -8.86
CA PRO A 217 -4.64 10.31 -7.58
C PRO A 217 -5.60 10.09 -6.39
N ASN A 218 -5.09 9.92 -5.20
CA ASN A 218 -3.84 10.29 -4.54
C ASN A 218 -2.63 9.41 -4.88
N GLY A 219 -2.82 8.19 -5.40
CA GLY A 219 -1.73 7.33 -5.87
C GLY A 219 -0.95 7.92 -7.05
N GLN A 220 0.09 7.21 -7.47
CA GLN A 220 0.99 7.68 -8.53
C GLN A 220 0.81 6.95 -9.87
N GLY A 221 -0.27 6.18 -10.04
CA GLY A 221 -0.51 5.37 -11.25
C GLY A 221 -0.49 6.19 -12.54
N ILE A 222 -1.09 7.38 -12.53
CA ILE A 222 -1.10 8.24 -13.71
C ILE A 222 0.30 8.71 -14.18
N ALA A 223 1.35 8.59 -13.35
CA ALA A 223 2.72 8.86 -13.83
C ALA A 223 3.16 7.85 -14.90
N ALA A 224 2.72 6.59 -14.79
CA ALA A 224 2.94 5.61 -15.86
C ALA A 224 2.22 6.00 -17.15
N LEU A 225 0.98 6.49 -17.03
CA LEU A 225 0.22 6.97 -18.20
C LEU A 225 0.89 8.18 -18.87
N GLN A 226 1.38 9.16 -18.08
CA GLN A 226 2.15 10.28 -18.60
C GLN A 226 3.42 9.81 -19.34
N MET A 227 4.18 8.91 -18.71
CA MET A 227 5.37 8.33 -19.38
C MET A 227 5.01 7.68 -20.71
N LEU A 228 3.93 6.91 -20.78
CA LEU A 228 3.48 6.27 -22.02
C LEU A 228 3.06 7.28 -23.08
N GLN A 229 2.40 8.37 -22.70
CA GLN A 229 2.06 9.46 -23.64
C GLN A 229 3.30 10.13 -24.21
N ILE A 230 4.35 10.34 -23.43
CA ILE A 230 5.63 10.85 -23.92
C ILE A 230 6.30 9.84 -24.84
N LEU A 231 6.39 8.58 -24.38
CA LEU A 231 7.15 7.51 -25.04
C LEU A 231 6.55 7.04 -26.37
N LYS A 232 5.25 7.25 -26.61
CA LYS A 232 4.64 6.89 -27.90
C LYS A 232 5.22 7.63 -29.10
N ASN A 233 5.84 8.78 -28.86
CA ASN A 233 6.47 9.62 -29.88
C ASN A 233 7.89 9.13 -30.29
N PHE A 234 8.42 8.07 -29.66
CA PHE A 234 9.76 7.56 -29.89
C PHE A 234 9.74 6.13 -30.42
N ASP A 235 10.60 5.79 -31.34
CA ASP A 235 10.76 4.42 -31.83
C ASP A 235 11.65 3.59 -30.87
N LEU A 236 11.12 3.26 -29.71
CA LEU A 236 11.85 2.46 -28.70
C LEU A 236 12.28 1.09 -29.25
N LYS A 237 11.54 0.53 -30.23
CA LYS A 237 11.90 -0.75 -30.86
C LYS A 237 13.15 -0.60 -31.73
N GLY A 238 13.20 0.46 -32.53
CA GLY A 238 14.37 0.79 -33.37
C GLY A 238 15.62 1.15 -32.57
N MET A 239 15.44 1.76 -31.38
CA MET A 239 16.55 2.04 -30.45
C MET A 239 17.19 0.77 -29.88
N GLY A 240 16.47 -0.35 -29.82
CA GLY A 240 16.94 -1.60 -29.24
C GLY A 240 16.73 -1.70 -27.72
N PHE A 241 16.55 -2.93 -27.25
CA PHE A 241 16.28 -3.20 -25.82
C PHE A 241 17.52 -2.88 -24.96
N ASN A 242 17.31 -2.07 -23.92
CA ASN A 242 18.36 -1.63 -22.99
C ASN A 242 19.58 -0.94 -23.65
N SER A 243 19.42 -0.38 -24.86
CA SER A 243 20.45 0.48 -25.45
C SER A 243 20.60 1.78 -24.66
N PRO A 244 21.74 2.49 -24.75
CA PRO A 244 21.90 3.82 -24.15
C PRO A 244 20.79 4.79 -24.56
N GLU A 245 20.38 4.78 -25.82
CA GLU A 245 19.33 5.64 -26.36
C GLU A 245 17.95 5.31 -25.75
N SER A 246 17.60 4.03 -25.67
CA SER A 246 16.31 3.62 -25.06
C SER A 246 16.28 3.93 -23.58
N LEU A 247 17.35 3.67 -22.84
CA LEU A 247 17.45 3.97 -21.42
C LEU A 247 17.40 5.47 -21.16
N HIS A 248 18.11 6.27 -21.96
CA HIS A 248 18.06 7.73 -21.86
C HIS A 248 16.63 8.25 -22.07
N THR A 249 15.95 7.81 -23.13
CA THR A 249 14.58 8.22 -23.44
C THR A 249 13.61 7.85 -22.32
N LEU A 250 13.72 6.65 -21.75
CA LEU A 250 12.88 6.20 -20.62
C LEU A 250 13.13 7.05 -19.36
N ILE A 251 14.40 7.36 -19.07
CA ILE A 251 14.78 8.18 -17.91
C ILE A 251 14.25 9.60 -18.06
N GLU A 252 14.39 10.23 -19.23
CA GLU A 252 13.91 11.60 -19.46
C GLU A 252 12.38 11.66 -19.39
N ALA A 253 11.66 10.69 -19.97
CA ALA A 253 10.21 10.61 -19.82
C ALA A 253 9.80 10.48 -18.35
N LYS A 254 10.51 9.65 -17.56
CA LYS A 254 10.29 9.53 -16.12
C LYS A 254 10.54 10.84 -15.38
N LYS A 255 11.60 11.56 -15.69
CA LYS A 255 11.93 12.85 -15.02
C LYS A 255 10.80 13.84 -15.20
N LEU A 256 10.25 13.99 -16.42
CA LEU A 256 9.12 14.88 -16.69
C LEU A 256 7.86 14.48 -15.92
N ALA A 257 7.47 13.20 -15.98
CA ALA A 257 6.30 12.71 -15.25
C ALA A 257 6.46 12.85 -13.72
N PHE A 258 7.67 12.72 -13.19
CA PHE A 258 7.95 12.86 -11.76
C PHE A 258 8.05 14.32 -11.30
N GLU A 259 8.41 15.25 -12.17
CA GLU A 259 8.31 16.69 -11.91
C GLU A 259 6.83 17.09 -11.74
N ASP A 260 5.97 16.65 -12.65
CA ASP A 260 4.52 16.85 -12.54
C ASP A 260 3.95 16.15 -11.29
N ARG A 261 4.41 14.95 -10.98
CA ARG A 261 4.01 14.24 -9.78
C ARG A 261 4.34 15.04 -8.52
N ALA A 262 5.54 15.59 -8.42
CA ALA A 262 5.95 16.40 -7.27
C ALA A 262 5.13 17.67 -7.12
N LYS A 263 4.66 18.24 -8.23
CA LYS A 263 3.94 19.51 -8.24
C LYS A 263 2.43 19.37 -8.09
N PHE A 264 1.83 18.33 -8.66
CA PHE A 264 0.38 18.28 -8.84
C PHE A 264 -0.31 17.12 -8.12
N TYR A 265 0.40 15.98 -7.84
CA TYR A 265 -0.31 14.83 -7.27
C TYR A 265 -0.59 15.03 -5.79
N ALA A 266 -1.84 14.88 -5.44
CA ALA A 266 -2.33 15.00 -4.08
C ALA A 266 -3.66 14.24 -3.91
N ASP A 267 -4.17 14.19 -2.68
CA ASP A 267 -5.53 13.75 -2.41
C ASP A 267 -6.53 14.75 -3.03
N MET A 268 -7.35 14.24 -3.95
CA MET A 268 -8.28 15.06 -4.75
C MET A 268 -9.43 15.66 -3.94
N ASP A 269 -9.65 15.21 -2.71
CA ASP A 269 -10.59 15.85 -1.79
C ASP A 269 -10.05 17.17 -1.21
N PHE A 270 -8.73 17.37 -1.27
CA PHE A 270 -8.06 18.56 -0.71
C PHE A 270 -7.37 19.41 -1.76
N ALA A 271 -7.11 18.88 -2.96
CA ALA A 271 -6.42 19.61 -4.02
C ALA A 271 -7.01 19.29 -5.40
N LYS A 272 -7.06 20.31 -6.27
CA LYS A 272 -7.44 20.10 -7.66
C LYS A 272 -6.25 19.55 -8.44
N VAL A 273 -6.30 18.27 -8.79
CA VAL A 273 -5.31 17.62 -9.66
C VAL A 273 -5.81 17.63 -11.10
N PRO A 274 -5.09 18.24 -12.06
CA PRO A 274 -5.52 18.35 -13.46
C PRO A 274 -5.24 17.04 -14.22
N VAL A 275 -5.92 15.93 -13.83
CA VAL A 275 -5.65 14.58 -14.34
C VAL A 275 -5.77 14.51 -15.85
N LYS A 276 -6.80 15.14 -16.43
CA LYS A 276 -7.06 15.11 -17.89
C LYS A 276 -5.92 15.76 -18.68
N GLU A 277 -5.44 16.87 -18.19
CA GLU A 277 -4.34 17.64 -18.79
C GLU A 277 -3.03 16.85 -18.68
N LEU A 278 -2.76 16.27 -17.50
CA LEU A 278 -1.53 15.51 -17.23
C LEU A 278 -1.38 14.25 -18.10
N ILE A 279 -2.48 13.62 -18.50
CA ILE A 279 -2.46 12.43 -19.37
C ILE A 279 -2.95 12.72 -20.79
N SER A 280 -3.00 13.99 -21.18
CA SER A 280 -3.40 14.39 -22.54
C SER A 280 -2.35 14.03 -23.59
N GLU A 281 -2.75 14.12 -24.87
CA GLU A 281 -1.82 13.92 -26.00
C GLU A 281 -1.07 15.19 -26.40
N ALA A 282 -1.37 16.32 -25.75
CA ALA A 282 -0.80 17.64 -26.07
C ALA A 282 0.59 17.84 -25.47
#